data_876ab62a11da5bbb314c6d07746c0560
#
_entry.id   876ab62a11da5bbb314c6d07746c0560
#
_cell.length_a   1.000
_cell.length_b   1.000
_cell.length_c   1.000
_cell.angle_alpha   90.00
_cell.angle_beta   90.00
_cell.angle_gamma   90.00
#
_symmetry.space_group_name_H-M   'P 1'
#
loop_
_entity.id
_entity.type
_entity.pdbx_description
1 polymer ?
#
loop_
_entity_poly.entity_id
_entity_poly.type
_entity_poly.pdbx_seq_one_letter_code
_entity_poly.pdbx_strand_id
1 'polypeptide(L)'
;MQSLWSGYGRIQKVDLRFQESDRSQSAIVKFVDAAGAGEAHPRGWNGGASHTRKIRSYEVERNFYASFSSQCGDQCRVAKLLGADLHSPASESDWLMVLEDLDQPSHRGDGFPVRKSGVSEQELLACLSWLANFHAAFVSIDAPAVDDVLWPVGTYWHLATRWDEWDVMEPGKLKDAASIIDQRLNDCKFQTLVHGDAKLANFCFPASPGLVAAVDFQYVGRGCGMKDVAYLISSCLSDAECKRQQESLLNSYFNLLEAAVNARQDIEIDFSALESEWRELYRFAWADFYRFLAGWSPGHWKMHGYSDEITTRVLRELER
;
A
#
# COMPACT_ATOMS: atom_id res chain seq x y z
N MET A 1 13.33 18.72 4.02
CA MET A 1 14.11 17.46 4.13
C MET A 1 13.43 16.59 5.14
N GLN A 2 13.22 15.31 4.82
CA GLN A 2 12.65 14.30 5.72
C GLN A 2 13.62 13.10 5.73
N SER A 3 13.97 12.60 6.93
CA SER A 3 14.72 11.34 7.05
C SER A 3 13.82 10.15 6.74
N LEU A 4 14.38 9.13 6.09
CA LEU A 4 13.74 7.83 5.95
C LEU A 4 13.71 7.11 7.29
N TRP A 5 12.76 6.19 7.44
CA TRP A 5 12.61 5.40 8.67
C TRP A 5 13.92 4.72 9.05
N SER A 6 14.30 4.83 10.33
CA SER A 6 15.52 4.21 10.92
C SER A 6 16.84 4.63 10.25
N GLY A 7 16.94 5.84 9.69
CA GLY A 7 18.19 6.36 9.17
C GLY A 7 18.64 5.82 7.82
N TYR A 8 17.81 5.04 7.12
CA TYR A 8 18.14 4.48 5.80
C TYR A 8 18.23 5.49 4.65
N GLY A 9 18.31 6.78 4.95
CA GLY A 9 18.47 7.82 3.94
C GLY A 9 17.52 9.00 4.14
N ARG A 10 17.21 9.70 3.04
CA ARG A 10 16.44 10.95 3.10
C ARG A 10 15.59 11.19 1.86
N ILE A 11 14.53 11.98 2.07
CA ILE A 11 13.72 12.55 0.99
C ILE A 11 13.99 14.06 0.97
N GLN A 12 14.28 14.60 -0.20
CA GLN A 12 14.56 16.02 -0.42
C GLN A 12 13.77 16.54 -1.61
N LYS A 13 13.23 17.73 -1.46
CA LYS A 13 12.74 18.52 -2.60
C LYS A 13 13.92 19.29 -3.19
N VAL A 14 14.08 19.23 -4.51
CA VAL A 14 15.15 19.87 -5.27
C VAL A 14 14.59 20.61 -6.48
N ASP A 15 15.31 21.60 -6.96
CA ASP A 15 15.02 22.25 -8.22
C ASP A 15 15.99 21.76 -9.29
N LEU A 16 15.46 21.03 -10.27
CA LEU A 16 16.18 20.56 -11.44
C LEU A 16 16.34 21.73 -12.42
N ARG A 17 17.56 22.01 -12.84
CA ARG A 17 17.87 22.98 -13.90
C ARG A 17 18.32 22.24 -15.15
N PHE A 18 17.71 22.53 -16.27
CA PHE A 18 18.05 21.90 -17.54
C PHE A 18 19.12 22.76 -18.25
N GLN A 19 20.25 22.14 -18.65
CA GLN A 19 21.38 22.85 -19.22
C GLN A 19 21.06 23.60 -20.53
N GLU A 20 20.04 23.14 -21.26
CA GLU A 20 19.66 23.68 -22.57
C GLU A 20 18.47 24.64 -22.53
N SER A 21 17.93 24.94 -21.34
CA SER A 21 16.80 25.85 -21.20
C SER A 21 16.79 26.51 -19.82
N ASP A 22 16.27 27.74 -19.71
CA ASP A 22 16.03 28.45 -18.45
C ASP A 22 14.90 27.82 -17.62
N ARG A 23 14.46 26.60 -17.96
CA ARG A 23 13.40 25.89 -17.23
C ARG A 23 13.95 25.28 -15.96
N SER A 24 13.26 25.54 -14.87
CA SER A 24 13.44 24.81 -13.61
C SER A 24 12.19 23.97 -13.33
N GLN A 25 12.38 22.79 -12.76
CA GLN A 25 11.30 21.91 -12.34
C GLN A 25 11.60 21.41 -10.93
N SER A 26 10.63 21.53 -10.03
CA SER A 26 10.70 20.91 -8.72
C SER A 26 10.60 19.39 -8.86
N ALA A 27 11.41 18.67 -8.09
CA ALA A 27 11.41 17.22 -8.04
C ALA A 27 11.63 16.73 -6.60
N ILE A 28 11.21 15.51 -6.34
CA ILE A 28 11.46 14.81 -5.07
C ILE A 28 12.57 13.79 -5.30
N VAL A 29 13.66 13.93 -4.57
CA VAL A 29 14.77 12.98 -4.56
C VAL A 29 14.66 12.12 -3.32
N LYS A 30 14.55 10.82 -3.51
CA LYS A 30 14.64 9.81 -2.45
C LYS A 30 16.01 9.15 -2.56
N PHE A 31 16.86 9.43 -1.59
CA PHE A 31 18.18 8.81 -1.45
C PHE A 31 18.12 7.73 -0.40
N VAL A 32 18.54 6.53 -0.75
CA VAL A 32 18.65 5.37 0.14
C VAL A 32 20.13 5.08 0.37
N ASP A 33 20.51 4.98 1.63
CA ASP A 33 21.85 4.62 2.11
C ASP A 33 21.70 3.37 3.00
N ALA A 34 21.99 2.22 2.42
CA ALA A 34 21.86 0.95 3.14
C ALA A 34 23.04 0.70 4.09
N ALA A 35 24.21 1.29 3.82
CA ALA A 35 25.40 1.15 4.66
C ALA A 35 25.34 2.06 5.91
N GLY A 36 24.65 3.21 5.80
CA GLY A 36 24.48 4.17 6.91
C GLY A 36 23.46 3.72 7.98
N ALA A 37 22.76 2.63 7.76
CA ALA A 37 21.74 2.09 8.67
C ALA A 37 22.36 1.41 9.90
N GLY A 38 23.03 2.20 10.75
CA GLY A 38 23.68 1.75 11.98
C GLY A 38 22.95 2.13 13.27
N GLU A 39 21.88 2.90 13.20
CA GLU A 39 21.15 3.32 14.39
C GLU A 39 20.11 2.27 14.81
N ALA A 40 20.09 1.98 16.10
CA ALA A 40 19.21 0.99 16.71
C ALA A 40 17.75 1.23 16.33
N HIS A 41 17.06 0.19 15.87
CA HIS A 41 15.63 0.23 15.65
C HIS A 41 14.93 0.72 16.93
N PRO A 42 14.00 1.70 16.87
CA PRO A 42 13.38 2.30 18.07
C PRO A 42 12.72 1.30 19.03
N ARG A 43 12.47 0.06 18.59
CA ARG A 43 11.90 -1.03 19.36
C ARG A 43 12.85 -2.22 19.56
N GLY A 44 14.16 -2.02 19.35
CA GLY A 44 15.19 -3.05 19.61
C GLY A 44 15.24 -4.21 18.60
N TRP A 45 14.52 -4.13 17.49
CA TRP A 45 14.45 -5.17 16.47
C TRP A 45 15.56 -5.04 15.43
N ASN A 46 16.78 -5.22 15.90
CA ASN A 46 18.01 -5.05 15.09
C ASN A 46 18.43 -6.35 14.38
N GLY A 47 17.51 -7.29 14.15
CA GLY A 47 17.82 -8.53 13.46
C GLY A 47 18.11 -8.32 11.97
N GLY A 48 19.01 -9.11 11.40
CA GLY A 48 19.34 -9.08 9.97
C GLY A 48 18.11 -9.19 9.06
N ALA A 49 17.07 -9.92 9.47
CA ALA A 49 15.82 -10.06 8.75
C ALA A 49 15.07 -8.70 8.57
N SER A 50 15.04 -7.86 9.61
CA SER A 50 14.41 -6.54 9.53
C SER A 50 15.17 -5.61 8.57
N HIS A 51 16.50 -5.66 8.59
CA HIS A 51 17.36 -4.92 7.66
C HIS A 51 17.12 -5.37 6.22
N THR A 52 17.23 -6.66 5.92
CA THR A 52 17.02 -7.23 4.58
C THR A 52 15.64 -6.88 4.03
N ARG A 53 14.58 -7.02 4.83
CA ARG A 53 13.22 -6.62 4.47
C ARG A 53 13.14 -5.13 4.13
N LYS A 54 13.83 -4.26 4.89
CA LYS A 54 13.79 -2.83 4.65
C LYS A 54 14.51 -2.44 3.36
N ILE A 55 15.67 -3.01 3.09
CA ILE A 55 16.37 -2.82 1.81
C ILE A 55 15.49 -3.29 0.66
N ARG A 56 14.94 -4.51 0.75
CA ARG A 56 14.03 -5.04 -0.27
C ARG A 56 12.84 -4.10 -0.51
N SER A 57 12.28 -3.48 0.54
CA SER A 57 11.15 -2.56 0.37
C SER A 57 11.50 -1.33 -0.49
N TYR A 58 12.71 -0.80 -0.40
CA TYR A 58 13.14 0.30 -1.25
C TYR A 58 13.41 -0.15 -2.70
N GLU A 59 13.94 -1.35 -2.90
CA GLU A 59 14.10 -1.94 -4.23
C GLU A 59 12.74 -2.14 -4.91
N VAL A 60 11.77 -2.67 -4.17
CA VAL A 60 10.39 -2.86 -4.66
C VAL A 60 9.78 -1.53 -5.08
N GLU A 61 9.91 -0.48 -4.29
CA GLU A 61 9.40 0.83 -4.64
C GLU A 61 10.06 1.36 -5.94
N ARG A 62 11.38 1.25 -6.05
CA ARG A 62 12.11 1.64 -7.27
C ARG A 62 11.61 0.85 -8.48
N ASN A 63 11.46 -0.45 -8.35
CA ASN A 63 11.00 -1.33 -9.42
C ASN A 63 9.56 -1.04 -9.83
N PHE A 64 8.68 -0.72 -8.87
CA PHE A 64 7.33 -0.28 -9.17
C PHE A 64 7.32 0.98 -10.03
N TYR A 65 8.06 2.00 -9.62
CA TYR A 65 8.13 3.24 -10.41
C TYR A 65 8.75 3.03 -11.78
N ALA A 66 9.74 2.15 -11.93
CA ALA A 66 10.43 1.90 -13.20
C ALA A 66 9.58 1.07 -14.18
N SER A 67 8.80 0.09 -13.71
CA SER A 67 8.22 -0.92 -14.57
C SER A 67 6.68 -0.95 -14.58
N PHE A 68 6.02 -0.45 -13.53
CA PHE A 68 4.58 -0.60 -13.37
C PHE A 68 3.82 0.73 -13.32
N SER A 69 4.43 1.80 -12.83
CA SER A 69 3.77 3.10 -12.61
C SER A 69 3.19 3.71 -13.89
N SER A 70 3.72 3.39 -15.07
CA SER A 70 3.20 3.84 -16.36
C SER A 70 1.82 3.27 -16.71
N GLN A 71 1.41 2.17 -16.07
CA GLN A 71 0.07 1.59 -16.21
C GLN A 71 -0.98 2.31 -15.33
N CYS A 72 -0.53 3.12 -14.38
CA CYS A 72 -1.40 3.96 -13.57
C CYS A 72 -1.83 5.18 -14.38
N GLY A 73 -3.12 5.29 -14.65
CA GLY A 73 -3.73 6.43 -15.32
C GLY A 73 -3.99 7.61 -14.36
N ASP A 74 -4.69 8.62 -14.86
CA ASP A 74 -5.06 9.80 -14.06
C ASP A 74 -5.99 9.47 -12.90
N GLN A 75 -6.80 8.40 -13.02
CA GLN A 75 -7.74 7.95 -11.97
C GLN A 75 -7.05 7.26 -10.78
N CYS A 76 -5.84 6.71 -10.99
CA CYS A 76 -4.98 6.18 -9.93
C CYS A 76 -3.59 6.83 -10.00
N ARG A 77 -3.56 8.14 -9.87
CA ARG A 77 -2.39 8.99 -10.06
C ARG A 77 -1.25 8.62 -9.11
N VAL A 78 -0.06 8.44 -9.67
CA VAL A 78 1.21 8.25 -8.96
C VAL A 78 2.25 9.25 -9.50
N ALA A 79 3.31 9.51 -8.74
CA ALA A 79 4.41 10.36 -9.23
C ALA A 79 5.09 9.71 -10.44
N LYS A 80 5.54 10.50 -11.39
CA LYS A 80 6.37 10.01 -12.50
C LYS A 80 7.80 9.80 -12.02
N LEU A 81 8.43 8.73 -12.48
CA LEU A 81 9.86 8.55 -12.34
C LEU A 81 10.56 9.45 -13.36
N LEU A 82 11.33 10.42 -12.89
CA LEU A 82 12.11 11.34 -13.72
C LEU A 82 13.53 10.80 -13.95
N GLY A 83 14.02 9.98 -13.05
CA GLY A 83 15.30 9.31 -13.14
C GLY A 83 15.55 8.41 -11.93
N ALA A 84 16.33 7.36 -12.15
CA ALA A 84 16.79 6.48 -11.09
C ALA A 84 18.16 5.92 -11.45
N ASP A 85 18.97 5.65 -10.44
CA ASP A 85 20.16 4.84 -10.61
C ASP A 85 19.74 3.37 -10.65
N LEU A 86 19.54 2.86 -11.86
CA LEU A 86 19.12 1.49 -12.12
C LEU A 86 20.31 0.53 -12.29
N HIS A 87 21.54 1.06 -12.37
CA HIS A 87 22.70 0.34 -12.88
C HIS A 87 23.96 0.53 -12.05
N SER A 88 23.90 0.94 -10.79
CA SER A 88 25.11 0.99 -9.97
C SER A 88 25.39 -0.36 -9.32
N PRO A 89 26.22 -1.23 -9.94
CA PRO A 89 26.73 -2.41 -9.27
C PRO A 89 27.88 -2.08 -8.29
N ALA A 90 28.26 -0.80 -8.22
CA ALA A 90 29.46 -0.40 -7.49
C ALA A 90 29.24 -0.09 -6.01
N SER A 91 28.01 0.10 -5.57
CA SER A 91 27.65 0.02 -4.16
C SER A 91 26.37 -0.77 -4.05
N GLU A 92 26.42 -1.97 -3.54
CA GLU A 92 25.25 -2.81 -3.24
C GLU A 92 24.28 -2.15 -2.24
N SER A 93 24.58 -0.90 -1.84
CA SER A 93 23.99 -0.27 -0.68
C SER A 93 23.26 1.05 -0.96
N ASP A 94 23.67 1.83 -1.98
CA ASP A 94 23.16 3.19 -2.15
C ASP A 94 22.50 3.39 -3.49
N TRP A 95 21.31 3.97 -3.53
CA TRP A 95 20.66 4.36 -4.77
C TRP A 95 19.75 5.57 -4.58
N LEU A 96 19.40 6.15 -5.71
CA LEU A 96 18.57 7.34 -5.72
C LEU A 96 17.41 7.17 -6.72
N MET A 97 16.26 7.72 -6.35
CA MET A 97 15.13 7.96 -7.26
C MET A 97 14.83 9.45 -7.31
N VAL A 98 14.59 9.94 -8.51
CA VAL A 98 14.09 11.29 -8.75
C VAL A 98 12.65 11.17 -9.25
N LEU A 99 11.73 11.65 -8.46
CA LEU A 99 10.29 11.58 -8.71
C LEU A 99 9.73 12.96 -8.99
N GLU A 100 8.65 13.01 -9.73
CA GLU A 100 7.82 14.20 -9.89
C GLU A 100 7.40 14.74 -8.51
N ASP A 101 7.47 16.06 -8.35
CA ASP A 101 6.90 16.74 -7.19
C ASP A 101 5.38 16.89 -7.40
N LEU A 102 4.61 15.99 -6.79
CA LEU A 102 3.14 16.00 -6.88
C LEU A 102 2.48 17.25 -6.31
N ASP A 103 3.19 18.01 -5.47
CA ASP A 103 2.64 19.27 -4.92
C ASP A 103 2.58 20.38 -5.97
N GLN A 104 3.31 20.24 -7.07
CA GLN A 104 3.35 21.25 -8.11
C GLN A 104 2.21 21.08 -9.11
N PRO A 105 1.67 22.19 -9.62
CA PRO A 105 0.78 22.16 -10.76
C PRO A 105 1.46 21.49 -11.97
N SER A 106 0.71 20.69 -12.69
CA SER A 106 1.15 20.06 -13.93
C SER A 106 0.16 20.38 -15.04
N HIS A 107 0.52 20.02 -16.29
CA HIS A 107 -0.42 20.12 -17.41
C HIS A 107 -1.71 19.28 -17.21
N ARG A 108 -1.76 18.45 -16.16
CA ARG A 108 -2.90 17.59 -15.81
C ARG A 108 -3.73 18.12 -14.63
N GLY A 109 -3.36 19.28 -14.03
CA GLY A 109 -4.11 19.88 -12.93
C GLY A 109 -3.25 20.62 -11.90
N ASP A 110 -3.88 21.06 -10.83
CA ASP A 110 -3.33 21.97 -9.80
C ASP A 110 -2.35 21.32 -8.81
N GLY A 111 -2.01 20.06 -9.00
CA GLY A 111 -1.16 19.29 -8.08
C GLY A 111 -1.92 18.75 -6.86
N PHE A 112 -1.17 18.13 -5.96
CA PHE A 112 -1.70 17.44 -4.77
C PHE A 112 -0.96 17.86 -3.50
N PRO A 113 -0.99 19.15 -3.13
CA PRO A 113 -0.14 19.69 -2.06
C PRO A 113 -0.64 19.40 -0.64
N VAL A 114 -1.82 18.80 -0.48
CA VAL A 114 -2.44 18.64 0.84
C VAL A 114 -2.22 17.25 1.40
N ARG A 115 -1.79 17.16 2.65
CA ARG A 115 -1.70 15.93 3.45
C ARG A 115 -2.70 16.02 4.59
N LYS A 116 -3.39 14.90 4.89
CA LYS A 116 -4.51 14.91 5.83
C LYS A 116 -4.32 13.89 6.95
N SER A 117 -4.77 14.24 8.15
CA SER A 117 -4.86 13.35 9.31
C SER A 117 -6.28 12.83 9.55
N GLY A 118 -7.26 13.33 8.83
CA GLY A 118 -8.67 12.92 8.79
C GLY A 118 -9.29 13.36 7.49
N VAL A 119 -10.36 12.71 7.07
CA VAL A 119 -11.04 12.94 5.78
C VAL A 119 -12.54 13.06 5.95
N SER A 120 -13.16 13.83 5.07
CA SER A 120 -14.61 13.79 4.83
C SER A 120 -14.97 12.50 4.09
N GLU A 121 -16.27 12.19 4.06
CA GLU A 121 -16.79 11.06 3.28
C GLU A 121 -16.42 11.15 1.79
N GLN A 122 -16.52 12.34 1.20
CA GLN A 122 -16.14 12.58 -0.19
C GLN A 122 -14.64 12.30 -0.45
N GLU A 123 -13.77 12.70 0.46
CA GLU A 123 -12.33 12.45 0.35
C GLU A 123 -11.98 10.97 0.55
N LEU A 124 -12.68 10.27 1.45
CA LEU A 124 -12.54 8.83 1.61
C LEU A 124 -12.99 8.10 0.34
N LEU A 125 -14.10 8.51 -0.27
CA LEU A 125 -14.57 7.98 -1.56
C LEU A 125 -13.55 8.25 -2.68
N ALA A 126 -12.86 9.38 -2.69
CA ALA A 126 -11.78 9.66 -3.64
C ALA A 126 -10.61 8.70 -3.45
N CYS A 127 -10.22 8.37 -2.21
CA CYS A 127 -9.20 7.35 -1.93
C CYS A 127 -9.66 5.94 -2.35
N LEU A 128 -10.92 5.58 -2.10
CA LEU A 128 -11.49 4.31 -2.56
C LEU A 128 -11.55 4.23 -4.09
N SER A 129 -11.86 5.35 -4.76
CA SER A 129 -11.81 5.44 -6.22
C SER A 129 -10.40 5.23 -6.76
N TRP A 130 -9.41 5.83 -6.11
CA TRP A 130 -8.00 5.60 -6.46
C TRP A 130 -7.65 4.11 -6.33
N LEU A 131 -7.99 3.46 -5.22
CA LEU A 131 -7.74 2.02 -5.01
C LEU A 131 -8.47 1.17 -6.06
N ALA A 132 -9.74 1.46 -6.35
CA ALA A 132 -10.52 0.72 -7.33
C ALA A 132 -9.86 0.78 -8.73
N ASN A 133 -9.42 1.95 -9.16
CA ASN A 133 -8.73 2.13 -10.42
C ASN A 133 -7.34 1.47 -10.43
N PHE A 134 -6.61 1.55 -9.31
CA PHE A 134 -5.32 0.87 -9.16
C PHE A 134 -5.50 -0.65 -9.23
N HIS A 135 -6.44 -1.21 -8.49
CA HIS A 135 -6.71 -2.64 -8.52
C HIS A 135 -7.20 -3.09 -9.90
N ALA A 136 -8.05 -2.31 -10.58
CA ALA A 136 -8.48 -2.60 -11.94
C ALA A 136 -7.32 -2.57 -12.95
N ALA A 137 -6.34 -1.67 -12.78
CA ALA A 137 -5.18 -1.58 -13.67
C ALA A 137 -4.33 -2.86 -13.65
N PHE A 138 -4.30 -3.56 -12.53
CA PHE A 138 -3.42 -4.72 -12.31
C PHE A 138 -4.16 -6.03 -12.06
N VAL A 139 -5.49 -6.05 -12.07
CA VAL A 139 -6.22 -7.32 -11.98
C VAL A 139 -5.86 -8.21 -13.18
N SER A 140 -5.60 -9.48 -12.91
CA SER A 140 -5.08 -10.45 -13.90
C SER A 140 -3.61 -10.27 -14.30
N ILE A 141 -2.82 -9.55 -13.50
CA ILE A 141 -1.37 -9.48 -13.73
C ILE A 141 -0.73 -10.86 -13.51
N ASP A 142 0.13 -11.24 -14.42
CA ASP A 142 0.82 -12.53 -14.34
C ASP A 142 1.80 -12.60 -13.18
N ALA A 143 1.78 -13.71 -12.42
CA ALA A 143 2.68 -13.95 -11.30
C ALA A 143 4.17 -13.81 -11.67
N PRO A 144 4.68 -14.44 -12.76
CA PRO A 144 6.07 -14.31 -13.14
C PRO A 144 6.54 -12.87 -13.42
N ALA A 145 5.64 -11.98 -13.84
CA ALA A 145 5.98 -10.58 -14.09
C ALA A 145 6.22 -9.79 -12.80
N VAL A 146 5.79 -10.31 -11.65
CA VAL A 146 5.77 -9.61 -10.37
C VAL A 146 6.74 -10.20 -9.35
N ASP A 147 6.81 -11.53 -9.24
CA ASP A 147 7.37 -12.23 -8.08
C ASP A 147 8.86 -11.93 -7.82
N ASP A 148 9.66 -11.71 -8.87
CA ASP A 148 11.08 -11.35 -8.71
C ASP A 148 11.31 -9.83 -8.55
N VAL A 149 10.35 -9.02 -8.93
CA VAL A 149 10.49 -7.56 -9.08
C VAL A 149 9.84 -6.80 -7.93
N LEU A 150 8.65 -7.23 -7.51
CA LEU A 150 7.89 -6.68 -6.40
C LEU A 150 7.83 -7.70 -5.23
N TRP A 151 6.96 -7.45 -4.26
CA TRP A 151 6.67 -8.47 -3.26
C TRP A 151 5.75 -9.54 -3.89
N PRO A 152 6.08 -10.84 -3.78
CA PRO A 152 5.18 -11.92 -4.22
C PRO A 152 3.80 -11.82 -3.55
N VAL A 153 3.79 -11.44 -2.27
CA VAL A 153 2.59 -11.08 -1.52
C VAL A 153 2.75 -9.67 -0.98
N GLY A 154 1.92 -8.76 -1.47
CA GLY A 154 1.92 -7.36 -1.03
C GLY A 154 1.38 -7.21 0.38
N THR A 155 1.78 -6.17 1.04
CA THR A 155 1.51 -5.64 2.38
C THR A 155 2.73 -5.68 3.30
N TYR A 156 2.89 -4.62 4.09
CA TYR A 156 4.00 -4.54 5.05
C TYR A 156 3.80 -5.47 6.26
N TRP A 157 2.62 -6.06 6.42
CA TRP A 157 2.26 -6.97 7.52
C TRP A 157 2.11 -8.44 7.09
N HIS A 158 2.50 -8.79 5.85
CA HIS A 158 2.42 -10.16 5.34
C HIS A 158 3.14 -11.15 6.28
N LEU A 159 2.47 -12.26 6.60
CA LEU A 159 2.90 -13.22 7.63
C LEU A 159 4.34 -13.72 7.42
N ALA A 160 4.69 -14.14 6.20
CA ALA A 160 6.02 -14.68 5.92
C ALA A 160 7.15 -13.63 6.08
N THR A 161 6.85 -12.35 5.90
CA THR A 161 7.82 -11.25 6.07
C THR A 161 7.82 -10.68 7.49
N ARG A 162 6.86 -11.07 8.31
CA ARG A 162 6.63 -10.60 9.69
C ARG A 162 6.51 -11.76 10.68
N TRP A 163 7.38 -12.74 10.48
CA TRP A 163 7.42 -13.90 11.37
C TRP A 163 7.81 -13.53 12.80
N ASP A 164 8.71 -12.56 12.96
CA ASP A 164 9.15 -12.08 14.28
C ASP A 164 7.97 -11.55 15.10
N GLU A 165 7.05 -10.80 14.47
CA GLU A 165 5.85 -10.28 15.12
C GLU A 165 4.85 -11.39 15.45
N TRP A 166 4.75 -12.41 14.59
CA TRP A 166 3.91 -13.56 14.89
C TRP A 166 4.46 -14.39 16.06
N ASP A 167 5.78 -14.58 16.12
CA ASP A 167 6.43 -15.39 17.17
C ASP A 167 6.17 -14.81 18.56
N VAL A 168 6.20 -13.49 18.70
CA VAL A 168 5.96 -12.80 19.99
C VAL A 168 4.49 -12.60 20.35
N MET A 169 3.54 -13.01 19.49
CA MET A 169 2.12 -12.95 19.84
C MET A 169 1.81 -13.86 21.03
N GLU A 170 0.88 -13.42 21.88
CA GLU A 170 0.33 -14.27 22.91
C GLU A 170 -0.30 -15.55 22.31
N PRO A 171 -0.08 -16.73 22.92
CA PRO A 171 -0.73 -17.97 22.51
C PRO A 171 -2.26 -17.84 22.50
N GLY A 172 -2.91 -18.38 21.46
CA GLY A 172 -4.36 -18.37 21.36
C GLY A 172 -4.88 -18.51 19.94
N LYS A 173 -6.20 -18.56 19.81
CA LYS A 173 -6.89 -18.85 18.53
C LYS A 173 -6.45 -18.00 17.38
N LEU A 174 -6.15 -16.71 17.59
CA LEU A 174 -5.71 -15.81 16.53
C LEU A 174 -4.30 -16.16 16.03
N LYS A 175 -3.38 -16.49 16.92
CA LYS A 175 -2.04 -16.95 16.57
C LYS A 175 -2.10 -18.28 15.83
N ASP A 176 -2.93 -19.21 16.29
CA ASP A 176 -3.09 -20.53 15.67
C ASP A 176 -3.74 -20.44 14.28
N ALA A 177 -4.66 -19.51 14.08
CA ALA A 177 -5.36 -19.29 12.82
C ALA A 177 -4.54 -18.46 11.80
N ALA A 178 -3.40 -17.88 12.17
CA ALA A 178 -2.65 -16.94 11.34
C ALA A 178 -2.32 -17.50 9.94
N SER A 179 -1.83 -18.74 9.87
CA SER A 179 -1.47 -19.37 8.59
C SER A 179 -2.70 -19.64 7.71
N ILE A 180 -3.85 -19.99 8.31
CA ILE A 180 -5.08 -20.25 7.55
C ILE A 180 -5.65 -18.93 7.01
N ILE A 181 -5.63 -17.86 7.81
CA ILE A 181 -6.05 -16.52 7.38
C ILE A 181 -5.19 -16.04 6.22
N ASP A 182 -3.86 -16.15 6.35
CA ASP A 182 -2.90 -15.77 5.31
C ASP A 182 -3.13 -16.57 4.03
N GLN A 183 -3.27 -17.89 4.14
CA GLN A 183 -3.52 -18.76 3.00
C GLN A 183 -4.83 -18.40 2.27
N ARG A 184 -5.92 -18.16 2.99
CA ARG A 184 -7.22 -17.75 2.40
C ARG A 184 -7.10 -16.48 1.54
N LEU A 185 -6.28 -15.52 1.99
CA LEU A 185 -6.05 -14.27 1.24
C LEU A 185 -5.11 -14.45 0.06
N ASN A 186 -4.15 -15.39 0.15
CA ASN A 186 -3.17 -15.64 -0.90
C ASN A 186 -3.71 -16.58 -2.00
N ASP A 187 -4.62 -17.50 -1.64
CA ASP A 187 -5.25 -18.46 -2.58
C ASP A 187 -6.45 -17.86 -3.31
N CYS A 188 -6.76 -16.57 -3.16
CA CYS A 188 -7.86 -15.94 -3.88
C CYS A 188 -7.66 -16.06 -5.40
N LYS A 189 -8.75 -16.38 -6.09
CA LYS A 189 -8.75 -16.55 -7.55
C LYS A 189 -8.45 -15.23 -8.27
N PHE A 190 -9.05 -14.15 -7.80
CA PHE A 190 -8.86 -12.83 -8.39
C PHE A 190 -7.80 -12.07 -7.61
N GLN A 191 -6.62 -11.96 -8.19
CA GLN A 191 -5.50 -11.19 -7.62
C GLN A 191 -5.22 -9.96 -8.45
N THR A 192 -4.71 -8.94 -7.78
CA THR A 192 -4.22 -7.70 -8.37
C THR A 192 -2.88 -7.31 -7.74
N LEU A 193 -2.32 -6.16 -8.09
CA LEU A 193 -1.36 -5.51 -7.21
C LEU A 193 -2.11 -4.77 -6.10
N VAL A 194 -1.66 -4.95 -4.87
CA VAL A 194 -2.05 -4.11 -3.74
C VAL A 194 -0.95 -3.10 -3.44
N HIS A 195 -1.32 -1.89 -3.04
CA HIS A 195 -0.37 -0.86 -2.61
C HIS A 195 0.45 -1.34 -1.40
N GLY A 196 -0.20 -2.10 -0.53
CA GLY A 196 0.42 -2.76 0.61
C GLY A 196 0.70 -1.88 1.83
N ASP A 197 0.53 -0.56 1.72
CA ASP A 197 0.56 0.42 2.81
C ASP A 197 -0.44 1.56 2.54
N ALA A 198 -1.65 1.23 2.09
CA ALA A 198 -2.70 2.18 1.67
C ALA A 198 -3.36 2.93 2.84
N LYS A 199 -2.57 3.47 3.77
CA LYS A 199 -3.07 4.34 4.85
C LYS A 199 -3.31 5.76 4.35
N LEU A 200 -4.18 6.49 5.02
CA LEU A 200 -4.49 7.89 4.69
C LEU A 200 -3.25 8.77 4.48
N ALA A 201 -2.21 8.57 5.29
CA ALA A 201 -0.98 9.36 5.22
C ALA A 201 -0.20 9.20 3.90
N ASN A 202 -0.48 8.14 3.12
CA ASN A 202 0.14 7.89 1.82
C ASN A 202 -0.69 8.42 0.64
N PHE A 203 -1.82 9.10 0.93
CA PHE A 203 -2.61 9.81 -0.07
C PHE A 203 -2.32 11.31 -0.07
N CYS A 204 -2.22 11.86 -1.27
CA CYS A 204 -1.98 13.27 -1.53
C CYS A 204 -3.23 13.86 -2.16
N PHE A 205 -3.71 14.99 -1.62
CA PHE A 205 -4.97 15.61 -2.01
C PHE A 205 -4.73 16.90 -2.77
N PRO A 206 -5.57 17.23 -3.75
CA PRO A 206 -5.59 18.55 -4.36
C PRO A 206 -6.11 19.62 -3.36
N ALA A 207 -5.89 20.89 -3.68
CA ALA A 207 -6.42 21.99 -2.88
C ALA A 207 -7.95 22.09 -2.92
N SER A 208 -8.57 21.68 -4.02
CA SER A 208 -10.02 21.58 -4.21
C SER A 208 -10.46 20.12 -4.27
N PRO A 209 -11.72 19.78 -3.94
CA PRO A 209 -12.20 18.41 -4.06
C PRO A 209 -11.97 17.81 -5.46
N GLY A 210 -11.42 16.62 -5.51
CA GLY A 210 -11.06 15.97 -6.79
C GLY A 210 -10.41 14.61 -6.61
N LEU A 211 -9.72 14.16 -7.65
CA LEU A 211 -8.93 12.94 -7.62
C LEU A 211 -7.76 13.09 -6.64
N VAL A 212 -7.30 11.97 -6.11
CA VAL A 212 -6.14 11.92 -5.22
C VAL A 212 -4.96 11.22 -5.92
N ALA A 213 -3.76 11.43 -5.39
CA ALA A 213 -2.58 10.65 -5.78
C ALA A 213 -2.09 9.83 -4.60
N ALA A 214 -1.35 8.74 -4.86
CA ALA A 214 -0.73 7.94 -3.82
C ALA A 214 0.80 7.91 -3.96
N VAL A 215 1.47 7.66 -2.84
CA VAL A 215 2.93 7.58 -2.71
C VAL A 215 3.32 6.45 -1.76
N ASP A 216 4.62 6.10 -1.74
CA ASP A 216 5.21 5.11 -0.83
C ASP A 216 4.83 3.65 -1.19
N PHE A 217 5.27 3.21 -2.36
CA PHE A 217 5.02 1.86 -2.91
C PHE A 217 6.01 0.80 -2.43
N GLN A 218 6.54 0.93 -1.21
CA GLN A 218 7.56 0.03 -0.65
C GLN A 218 7.04 -1.39 -0.40
N TYR A 219 5.73 -1.57 -0.34
CA TYR A 219 5.11 -2.86 -0.02
C TYR A 219 4.13 -3.34 -1.10
N VAL A 220 4.26 -2.77 -2.30
CA VAL A 220 3.46 -3.19 -3.44
C VAL A 220 3.81 -4.62 -3.86
N GLY A 221 2.78 -5.40 -4.12
CA GLY A 221 2.90 -6.79 -4.54
C GLY A 221 1.54 -7.40 -4.85
N ARG A 222 1.51 -8.68 -5.18
CA ARG A 222 0.26 -9.37 -5.50
C ARG A 222 -0.61 -9.58 -4.26
N GLY A 223 -1.94 -9.61 -4.46
CA GLY A 223 -2.87 -9.95 -3.40
C GLY A 223 -4.31 -9.63 -3.72
N CYS A 224 -5.18 -9.93 -2.74
CA CYS A 224 -6.57 -9.52 -2.74
C CYS A 224 -6.68 -8.01 -2.45
N GLY A 225 -7.37 -7.25 -3.30
CA GLY A 225 -7.55 -5.80 -3.12
C GLY A 225 -8.19 -5.39 -1.80
N MET A 226 -8.88 -6.32 -1.14
CA MET A 226 -9.49 -6.06 0.18
C MET A 226 -8.47 -5.80 1.29
N LYS A 227 -7.20 -6.21 1.12
CA LYS A 227 -6.12 -5.85 2.05
C LYS A 227 -5.96 -4.33 2.12
N ASP A 228 -5.89 -3.65 0.98
CA ASP A 228 -5.78 -2.18 0.93
C ASP A 228 -7.06 -1.48 1.39
N VAL A 229 -8.23 -1.98 0.99
CA VAL A 229 -9.52 -1.39 1.37
C VAL A 229 -9.73 -1.44 2.88
N ALA A 230 -9.49 -2.59 3.51
CA ALA A 230 -9.59 -2.75 4.96
C ALA A 230 -8.59 -1.82 5.69
N TYR A 231 -7.37 -1.73 5.17
CA TYR A 231 -6.34 -0.90 5.76
C TYR A 231 -6.63 0.60 5.62
N LEU A 232 -7.11 1.07 4.46
CA LEU A 232 -7.54 2.44 4.27
C LEU A 232 -8.65 2.81 5.26
N ILE A 233 -9.73 2.02 5.29
CA ILE A 233 -10.87 2.24 6.19
C ILE A 233 -10.39 2.29 7.65
N SER A 234 -9.53 1.37 8.08
CA SER A 234 -8.96 1.35 9.43
C SER A 234 -8.11 2.57 9.77
N SER A 235 -7.59 3.26 8.75
CA SER A 235 -6.77 4.46 8.93
C SER A 235 -7.55 5.77 8.93
N CYS A 236 -8.82 5.72 8.50
CA CYS A 236 -9.67 6.91 8.33
C CYS A 236 -10.80 6.99 9.34
N LEU A 237 -11.33 5.84 9.79
CA LEU A 237 -12.57 5.77 10.54
C LEU A 237 -12.36 5.26 11.96
N SER A 238 -13.17 5.79 12.88
CA SER A 238 -13.33 5.25 14.24
C SER A 238 -14.16 3.96 14.25
N ASP A 239 -14.17 3.25 15.37
CA ASP A 239 -14.98 2.05 15.61
C ASP A 239 -16.47 2.23 15.23
N ALA A 240 -17.07 3.30 15.72
CA ALA A 240 -18.48 3.58 15.46
C ALA A 240 -18.75 3.91 13.98
N GLU A 241 -17.82 4.58 13.32
CA GLU A 241 -17.92 4.89 11.89
C GLU A 241 -17.74 3.65 11.04
N CYS A 242 -16.77 2.78 11.36
CA CYS A 242 -16.61 1.48 10.69
C CYS A 242 -17.91 0.67 10.75
N LYS A 243 -18.50 0.51 11.94
CA LYS A 243 -19.77 -0.22 12.13
C LYS A 243 -20.92 0.35 11.31
N ARG A 244 -21.00 1.65 11.20
CA ARG A 244 -22.08 2.35 10.49
C ARG A 244 -21.93 2.37 8.98
N GLN A 245 -20.69 2.52 8.48
CA GLN A 245 -20.44 2.89 7.09
C GLN A 245 -19.84 1.77 6.23
N GLN A 246 -19.31 0.68 6.81
CA GLN A 246 -18.57 -0.34 6.06
C GLN A 246 -19.33 -0.85 4.83
N GLU A 247 -20.62 -1.12 4.96
CA GLU A 247 -21.41 -1.70 3.87
C GLU A 247 -21.56 -0.71 2.70
N SER A 248 -21.88 0.54 3.01
CA SER A 248 -21.99 1.59 1.99
C SER A 248 -20.65 1.89 1.31
N LEU A 249 -19.54 1.86 2.06
CA LEU A 249 -18.20 2.07 1.51
C LEU A 249 -17.77 0.91 0.63
N LEU A 250 -18.06 -0.33 1.01
CA LEU A 250 -17.81 -1.51 0.16
C LEU A 250 -18.65 -1.45 -1.12
N ASN A 251 -19.92 -1.11 -1.01
CA ASN A 251 -20.78 -0.97 -2.20
C ASN A 251 -20.23 0.12 -3.15
N SER A 252 -19.82 1.25 -2.60
CA SER A 252 -19.19 2.33 -3.39
C SER A 252 -17.87 1.87 -4.04
N TYR A 253 -17.03 1.16 -3.30
CA TYR A 253 -15.78 0.61 -3.83
C TYR A 253 -16.03 -0.36 -4.98
N PHE A 254 -16.97 -1.32 -4.84
CA PHE A 254 -17.24 -2.30 -5.90
C PHE A 254 -17.88 -1.66 -7.12
N ASN A 255 -18.76 -0.68 -6.96
CA ASN A 255 -19.30 0.09 -8.11
C ASN A 255 -18.18 0.81 -8.88
N LEU A 256 -17.22 1.40 -8.16
CA LEU A 256 -16.05 2.07 -8.76
C LEU A 256 -15.11 1.06 -9.45
N LEU A 257 -14.90 -0.10 -8.83
CA LEU A 257 -14.07 -1.17 -9.39
C LEU A 257 -14.71 -1.76 -10.65
N GLU A 258 -16.01 -2.01 -10.63
CA GLU A 258 -16.76 -2.49 -11.81
C GLU A 258 -16.62 -1.52 -12.98
N ALA A 259 -16.83 -0.24 -12.72
CA ALA A 259 -16.68 0.79 -13.75
C ALA A 259 -15.26 0.85 -14.31
N ALA A 260 -14.25 0.73 -13.45
CA ALA A 260 -12.84 0.74 -13.84
C ALA A 260 -12.45 -0.53 -14.64
N VAL A 261 -12.93 -1.71 -14.24
CA VAL A 261 -12.72 -2.97 -14.97
C VAL A 261 -13.39 -2.94 -16.33
N ASN A 262 -14.64 -2.48 -16.39
CA ASN A 262 -15.40 -2.40 -17.64
C ASN A 262 -14.84 -1.37 -18.63
N ALA A 263 -14.09 -0.38 -18.15
CA ALA A 263 -13.39 0.57 -19.01
C ALA A 263 -12.16 -0.05 -19.71
N ARG A 264 -11.68 -1.20 -19.24
CA ARG A 264 -10.58 -1.94 -19.88
C ARG A 264 -11.11 -2.83 -20.99
N GLN A 265 -10.45 -2.78 -22.15
CA GLN A 265 -10.77 -3.58 -23.31
C GLN A 265 -9.86 -4.82 -23.49
N ASP A 266 -8.84 -4.91 -22.66
CA ASP A 266 -7.76 -5.90 -22.76
C ASP A 266 -7.94 -7.10 -21.83
N ILE A 267 -8.98 -7.09 -20.99
CA ILE A 267 -9.28 -8.17 -20.03
C ILE A 267 -10.75 -8.60 -20.11
N GLU A 268 -10.96 -9.88 -19.81
CA GLU A 268 -12.28 -10.46 -19.61
C GLU A 268 -12.34 -11.05 -18.19
N ILE A 269 -13.19 -10.50 -17.34
CA ILE A 269 -13.33 -10.91 -15.94
C ILE A 269 -14.81 -11.10 -15.61
N ASP A 270 -15.14 -12.22 -14.98
CA ASP A 270 -16.41 -12.39 -14.28
C ASP A 270 -16.42 -11.50 -13.03
N PHE A 271 -16.90 -10.27 -13.19
CA PHE A 271 -16.90 -9.28 -12.11
C PHE A 271 -17.80 -9.72 -10.94
N SER A 272 -18.91 -10.39 -11.20
CA SER A 272 -19.79 -10.90 -10.14
C SER A 272 -19.07 -11.92 -9.25
N ALA A 273 -18.29 -12.81 -9.86
CA ALA A 273 -17.48 -13.77 -9.11
C ALA A 273 -16.35 -13.09 -8.34
N LEU A 274 -15.68 -12.08 -8.92
CA LEU A 274 -14.67 -11.27 -8.24
C LEU A 274 -15.25 -10.55 -7.02
N GLU A 275 -16.36 -9.84 -7.20
CA GLU A 275 -17.03 -9.11 -6.12
C GLU A 275 -17.44 -10.05 -4.99
N SER A 276 -18.04 -11.20 -5.32
CA SER A 276 -18.46 -12.21 -4.35
C SER A 276 -17.26 -12.71 -3.50
N GLU A 277 -16.15 -13.07 -4.15
CA GLU A 277 -14.94 -13.55 -3.48
C GLU A 277 -14.33 -12.45 -2.61
N TRP A 278 -14.18 -11.24 -3.13
CA TRP A 278 -13.54 -10.16 -2.39
C TRP A 278 -14.38 -9.67 -1.20
N ARG A 279 -15.70 -9.66 -1.31
CA ARG A 279 -16.59 -9.37 -0.17
C ARG A 279 -16.42 -10.39 0.96
N GLU A 280 -16.28 -11.66 0.60
CA GLU A 280 -15.96 -12.70 1.58
C GLU A 280 -14.60 -12.49 2.23
N LEU A 281 -13.58 -12.16 1.45
CA LEU A 281 -12.21 -11.97 1.90
C LEU A 281 -11.99 -10.67 2.69
N TYR A 282 -12.88 -9.68 2.60
CA TYR A 282 -12.75 -8.43 3.34
C TYR A 282 -12.58 -8.62 4.84
N ARG A 283 -13.35 -9.53 5.46
CA ARG A 283 -13.22 -9.83 6.88
C ARG A 283 -11.90 -10.52 7.22
N PHE A 284 -11.38 -11.37 6.31
CA PHE A 284 -10.07 -12.00 6.48
C PHE A 284 -8.94 -10.96 6.40
N ALA A 285 -9.06 -9.96 5.53
CA ALA A 285 -8.10 -8.86 5.45
C ALA A 285 -8.04 -8.06 6.76
N TRP A 286 -9.17 -7.79 7.41
CA TRP A 286 -9.21 -7.22 8.76
C TRP A 286 -8.54 -8.10 9.79
N ALA A 287 -8.85 -9.40 9.81
CA ALA A 287 -8.29 -10.35 10.76
C ALA A 287 -6.78 -10.51 10.59
N ASP A 288 -6.27 -10.50 9.35
CA ASP A 288 -4.84 -10.56 9.06
C ASP A 288 -4.10 -9.31 9.57
N PHE A 289 -4.66 -8.12 9.34
CA PHE A 289 -4.07 -6.89 9.86
C PHE A 289 -4.15 -6.83 11.40
N TYR A 290 -5.27 -7.25 11.99
CA TYR A 290 -5.42 -7.35 13.45
C TYR A 290 -4.42 -8.32 14.07
N ARG A 291 -4.21 -9.48 13.44
CA ARG A 291 -3.16 -10.45 13.82
C ARG A 291 -1.78 -9.81 13.88
N PHE A 292 -1.42 -9.07 12.82
CA PHE A 292 -0.14 -8.36 12.80
C PHE A 292 -0.02 -7.36 13.94
N LEU A 293 -1.04 -6.55 14.20
CA LEU A 293 -1.03 -5.58 15.30
C LEU A 293 -0.88 -6.25 16.66
N ALA A 294 -1.48 -7.42 16.86
CA ALA A 294 -1.40 -8.17 18.10
C ALA A 294 0.04 -8.58 18.45
N GLY A 295 0.88 -8.85 17.45
CA GLY A 295 2.31 -9.10 17.67
C GLY A 295 3.16 -7.82 17.65
N TRP A 296 2.89 -6.92 16.68
CA TRP A 296 3.73 -5.75 16.47
C TRP A 296 3.55 -4.65 17.53
N SER A 297 2.32 -4.39 17.94
CA SER A 297 1.99 -3.33 18.89
C SER A 297 0.68 -3.66 19.62
N PRO A 298 0.71 -4.61 20.57
CA PRO A 298 -0.48 -4.93 21.36
C PRO A 298 -1.09 -3.68 21.99
N GLY A 299 -2.41 -3.49 21.84
CA GLY A 299 -3.10 -2.29 22.29
C GLY A 299 -3.00 -1.08 21.34
N HIS A 300 -2.53 -1.28 20.11
CA HIS A 300 -2.56 -0.24 19.09
C HIS A 300 -3.99 0.31 18.90
N TRP A 301 -4.14 1.63 18.68
CA TRP A 301 -5.43 2.31 18.60
C TRP A 301 -6.39 1.76 17.51
N LYS A 302 -5.87 1.08 16.48
CA LYS A 302 -6.65 0.39 15.46
C LYS A 302 -7.21 -0.97 15.93
N MET A 303 -6.77 -1.46 17.08
CA MET A 303 -7.34 -2.65 17.73
C MET A 303 -8.54 -2.21 18.59
N HIS A 304 -9.66 -1.94 17.94
CA HIS A 304 -10.89 -1.44 18.53
C HIS A 304 -12.05 -2.44 18.38
N GLY A 305 -13.20 -2.15 18.97
CA GLY A 305 -14.33 -3.08 19.04
C GLY A 305 -14.78 -3.64 17.69
N TYR A 306 -14.78 -2.83 16.61
CA TYR A 306 -15.11 -3.33 15.27
C TYR A 306 -14.09 -4.34 14.74
N SER A 307 -12.79 -4.03 14.81
CA SER A 307 -11.74 -4.94 14.36
C SER A 307 -11.70 -6.24 15.17
N ASP A 308 -11.98 -6.17 16.47
CA ASP A 308 -12.12 -7.33 17.34
C ASP A 308 -13.36 -8.20 16.99
N GLU A 309 -14.51 -7.57 16.79
CA GLU A 309 -15.74 -8.27 16.40
C GLU A 309 -15.59 -9.00 15.08
N ILE A 310 -15.02 -8.37 14.05
CA ILE A 310 -14.83 -8.98 12.73
C ILE A 310 -13.82 -10.12 12.79
N THR A 311 -12.72 -9.95 13.53
CA THR A 311 -11.72 -10.99 13.77
C THR A 311 -12.32 -12.18 14.51
N THR A 312 -13.11 -11.94 15.56
CA THR A 312 -13.80 -12.98 16.29
C THR A 312 -14.76 -13.79 15.39
N ARG A 313 -15.45 -13.15 14.45
CA ARG A 313 -16.31 -13.84 13.48
C ARG A 313 -15.51 -14.75 12.57
N VAL A 314 -14.36 -14.29 12.06
CA VAL A 314 -13.45 -15.12 11.25
C VAL A 314 -12.98 -16.33 12.04
N LEU A 315 -12.53 -16.15 13.28
CA LEU A 315 -12.07 -17.28 14.12
C LEU A 315 -13.17 -18.32 14.38
N ARG A 316 -14.40 -17.89 14.63
CA ARG A 316 -15.56 -18.81 14.78
C ARG A 316 -15.90 -19.56 13.50
N GLU A 317 -15.68 -18.98 12.35
CA GLU A 317 -15.90 -19.63 11.07
C GLU A 317 -14.84 -20.71 10.80
N LEU A 318 -13.57 -20.43 11.13
CA LEU A 318 -12.47 -21.38 10.94
C LEU A 318 -12.50 -22.57 11.90
N GLU A 319 -13.29 -22.51 12.98
CA GLU A 319 -13.50 -23.61 13.93
C GLU A 319 -14.59 -24.60 13.48
N ARG A 320 -15.33 -24.33 12.40
CA ARG A 320 -16.42 -25.18 11.89
C ARG A 320 -15.95 -26.15 10.82
#